data_f4686f96a2680c84df8c5a1826aab86e
#
_entry.id   f4686f96a2680c84df8c5a1826aab86e
#
_cell.length_a   1.000
_cell.length_b   1.000
_cell.length_c   1.000
_cell.angle_alpha   90.00
_cell.angle_beta   90.00
_cell.angle_gamma   90.00
#
_symmetry.space_group_name_H-M   'P 1'
#
loop_
_entity.id
_entity.type
_entity.pdbx_description
1 polymer ?
#
loop_
_entity_poly.entity_id
_entity_poly.type
_entity_poly.pdbx_seq_one_letter_code
_entity_poly.pdbx_strand_id
1 'polypeptide(L)'
;PVYKNAYEILKELDFKIHPISMDESGMCVEQLQKTDANLAYVTPAHQYPTGVIMPIGRRSQLLGWAKKDPDHYIIEDDYDSELRLGGKPIPTLQSIDVSDKVIYMNTFTKTLSSTIRMSYMVLPESLADEYYKRLSFYSCTVSNFEQYTLSRFIENGHFERHINRLRNYYLKKQNTILNAFQTSSLNNKIEIYNETTG
;
A
#
# COMPACT_ATOMS: atom_id res chain seq x y z
N PRO A 1 13.74 1.68 3.44
CA PRO A 1 12.81 1.68 4.56
C PRO A 1 11.71 0.65 4.35
N VAL A 2 11.31 -0.06 5.39
CA VAL A 2 10.28 -1.09 5.35
C VAL A 2 9.40 -0.92 6.59
N TYR A 3 8.12 -1.32 6.47
CA TYR A 3 7.25 -1.36 7.64
C TYR A 3 7.80 -2.38 8.65
N LYS A 4 8.22 -1.89 9.82
CA LYS A 4 8.97 -2.67 10.81
C LYS A 4 8.26 -3.97 11.19
N ASN A 5 6.94 -3.92 11.39
CA ASN A 5 6.20 -5.11 11.81
C ASN A 5 6.18 -6.19 10.73
N ALA A 6 6.06 -5.82 9.44
CA ALA A 6 6.15 -6.78 8.36
C ALA A 6 7.55 -7.43 8.30
N TYR A 7 8.59 -6.62 8.47
CA TYR A 7 9.97 -7.12 8.51
C TYR A 7 10.18 -8.14 9.66
N GLU A 8 9.74 -7.82 10.87
CA GLU A 8 9.88 -8.72 12.03
C GLU A 8 9.07 -10.02 11.83
N ILE A 9 7.84 -9.94 11.29
CA ILE A 9 7.02 -11.13 10.98
C ILE A 9 7.73 -12.03 9.96
N LEU A 10 8.23 -11.46 8.88
CA LEU A 10 8.93 -12.24 7.85
C LEU A 10 10.20 -12.88 8.41
N LYS A 11 10.91 -12.19 9.29
CA LYS A 11 12.10 -12.70 9.98
C LYS A 11 11.77 -13.86 10.92
N GLU A 12 10.70 -13.74 11.72
CA GLU A 12 10.24 -14.81 12.61
C GLU A 12 9.74 -16.05 11.86
N LEU A 13 9.32 -15.87 10.61
CA LEU A 13 8.92 -16.96 9.72
C LEU A 13 10.10 -17.53 8.90
N ASP A 14 11.34 -17.21 9.27
CA ASP A 14 12.58 -17.67 8.62
C ASP A 14 12.70 -17.30 7.13
N PHE A 15 12.03 -16.22 6.69
CA PHE A 15 12.24 -15.72 5.32
C PHE A 15 13.63 -15.13 5.16
N LYS A 16 14.31 -15.47 4.05
CA LYS A 16 15.54 -14.79 3.63
C LYS A 16 15.21 -13.41 3.10
N ILE A 17 15.55 -12.36 3.86
CA ILE A 17 15.20 -10.97 3.54
C ILE A 17 16.38 -10.29 2.82
N HIS A 18 16.11 -9.71 1.66
CA HIS A 18 17.02 -8.89 0.87
C HIS A 18 16.59 -7.41 0.94
N PRO A 19 17.24 -6.57 1.76
CA PRO A 19 16.97 -5.13 1.73
C PRO A 19 17.41 -4.52 0.40
N ILE A 20 16.45 -3.94 -0.33
CA ILE A 20 16.69 -3.26 -1.61
C ILE A 20 16.72 -1.76 -1.37
N SER A 21 17.71 -1.07 -1.98
CA SER A 21 17.80 0.39 -1.91
C SER A 21 16.63 1.05 -2.61
N MET A 22 16.37 2.28 -2.20
CA MET A 22 15.39 3.16 -2.83
C MET A 22 16.07 4.38 -3.42
N ASP A 23 15.49 4.88 -4.50
CA ASP A 23 15.76 6.18 -5.09
C ASP A 23 14.49 7.06 -5.08
N GLU A 24 14.50 8.18 -5.80
CA GLU A 24 13.35 9.10 -5.93
C GLU A 24 12.10 8.47 -6.59
N SER A 25 12.26 7.32 -7.22
CA SER A 25 11.20 6.55 -7.87
C SER A 25 10.76 5.32 -7.07
N GLY A 26 11.27 5.14 -5.84
CA GLY A 26 10.98 3.99 -4.99
C GLY A 26 12.02 2.88 -5.09
N MET A 27 11.64 1.62 -4.93
CA MET A 27 12.54 0.48 -4.90
C MET A 27 13.33 0.32 -6.21
N CYS A 28 14.66 0.13 -6.10
CA CYS A 28 15.55 -0.10 -7.25
C CYS A 28 15.38 -1.53 -7.81
N VAL A 29 14.62 -1.66 -8.90
CA VAL A 29 14.32 -2.98 -9.51
C VAL A 29 15.57 -3.66 -10.05
N GLU A 30 16.57 -2.91 -10.49
CA GLU A 30 17.86 -3.46 -10.95
C GLU A 30 18.64 -4.17 -9.84
N GLN A 31 18.47 -3.75 -8.59
CA GLN A 31 19.06 -4.44 -7.43
C GLN A 31 18.24 -5.69 -7.09
N LEU A 32 16.92 -5.61 -7.13
CA LEU A 32 16.04 -6.77 -6.93
C LEU A 32 16.38 -7.89 -7.92
N GLN A 33 16.60 -7.58 -9.19
CA GLN A 33 16.96 -8.54 -10.23
C GLN A 33 18.28 -9.28 -10.00
N LYS A 34 19.15 -8.77 -9.13
CA LYS A 34 20.44 -9.41 -8.79
C LYS A 34 20.34 -10.33 -7.56
N THR A 35 19.19 -10.41 -6.94
CA THR A 35 18.94 -11.29 -5.80
C THR A 35 18.27 -12.59 -6.25
N ASP A 36 18.22 -13.56 -5.36
CA ASP A 36 17.45 -14.79 -5.49
C ASP A 36 16.04 -14.66 -4.84
N ALA A 37 15.58 -13.44 -4.61
CA ALA A 37 14.25 -13.20 -4.06
C ALA A 37 13.15 -13.57 -5.06
N ASN A 38 12.14 -14.27 -4.59
CA ASN A 38 10.95 -14.62 -5.36
C ASN A 38 9.71 -13.81 -4.95
N LEU A 39 9.80 -13.03 -3.87
CA LEU A 39 8.71 -12.19 -3.38
C LEU A 39 9.22 -10.77 -3.13
N ALA A 40 8.55 -9.76 -3.72
CA ALA A 40 8.83 -8.35 -3.48
C ALA A 40 7.70 -7.71 -2.67
N TYR A 41 8.01 -7.08 -1.53
CA TYR A 41 7.05 -6.32 -0.73
C TYR A 41 7.25 -4.82 -0.98
N VAL A 42 6.20 -4.12 -1.42
CA VAL A 42 6.25 -2.71 -1.78
C VAL A 42 5.00 -1.94 -1.33
N THR A 43 5.17 -0.63 -1.10
CA THR A 43 4.08 0.33 -0.82
C THR A 43 4.09 1.42 -1.90
N PRO A 44 3.67 1.10 -3.15
CA PRO A 44 3.94 1.94 -4.32
C PRO A 44 3.07 3.20 -4.38
N ALA A 45 1.93 3.22 -3.70
CA ALA A 45 1.07 4.39 -3.64
C ALA A 45 1.63 5.48 -2.73
N HIS A 46 2.28 5.07 -1.62
CA HIS A 46 2.83 5.97 -0.62
C HIS A 46 3.89 5.22 0.20
N GLN A 47 5.15 5.33 -0.20
CA GLN A 47 6.23 4.62 0.48
C GLN A 47 6.45 5.15 1.90
N TYR A 48 6.29 4.30 2.88
CA TYR A 48 6.56 4.64 4.28
C TYR A 48 8.06 4.55 4.60
N PRO A 49 8.68 5.53 5.30
CA PRO A 49 8.11 6.81 5.75
C PRO A 49 8.42 7.99 4.80
N THR A 50 8.96 7.74 3.62
CA THR A 50 9.52 8.75 2.71
C THR A 50 8.47 9.51 1.91
N GLY A 51 7.24 8.99 1.80
CA GLY A 51 6.19 9.56 0.98
C GLY A 51 6.39 9.40 -0.52
N VAL A 52 7.43 8.70 -0.96
CA VAL A 52 7.72 8.49 -2.40
C VAL A 52 6.59 7.72 -3.05
N ILE A 53 6.10 8.24 -4.18
CA ILE A 53 5.12 7.58 -5.04
C ILE A 53 5.86 6.91 -6.18
N MET A 54 5.70 5.60 -6.33
CA MET A 54 6.31 4.85 -7.41
C MET A 54 5.66 5.20 -8.75
N PRO A 55 6.42 5.80 -9.71
CA PRO A 55 5.87 6.19 -11.01
C PRO A 55 5.56 4.96 -11.88
N ILE A 56 4.70 5.16 -12.89
CA ILE A 56 4.22 4.07 -13.76
C ILE A 56 5.36 3.29 -14.43
N GLY A 57 6.44 3.98 -14.84
CA GLY A 57 7.61 3.30 -15.43
C GLY A 57 8.28 2.31 -14.49
N ARG A 58 8.44 2.67 -13.19
CA ARG A 58 9.01 1.79 -12.18
C ARG A 58 8.05 0.63 -11.84
N ARG A 59 6.73 0.88 -11.83
CA ARG A 59 5.70 -0.17 -11.68
C ARG A 59 5.80 -1.19 -12.82
N SER A 60 5.94 -0.73 -14.06
CA SER A 60 6.13 -1.61 -15.23
C SER A 60 7.41 -2.44 -15.15
N GLN A 61 8.52 -1.86 -14.66
CA GLN A 61 9.76 -2.60 -14.44
C GLN A 61 9.59 -3.72 -13.39
N LEU A 62 8.87 -3.42 -12.30
CA LEU A 62 8.62 -4.38 -11.23
C LEU A 62 7.70 -5.52 -11.68
N LEU A 63 6.63 -5.21 -12.41
CA LEU A 63 5.76 -6.22 -13.05
C LEU A 63 6.55 -7.06 -14.07
N GLY A 64 7.46 -6.43 -14.83
CA GLY A 64 8.36 -7.13 -15.73
C GLY A 64 9.29 -8.09 -15.00
N TRP A 65 9.74 -7.78 -13.78
CA TRP A 65 10.50 -8.71 -12.95
C TRP A 65 9.63 -9.89 -12.50
N ALA A 66 8.42 -9.62 -12.03
CA ALA A 66 7.51 -10.68 -11.57
C ALA A 66 7.12 -11.65 -12.69
N LYS A 67 6.98 -11.16 -13.93
CA LYS A 67 6.65 -11.98 -15.10
C LYS A 67 7.77 -12.94 -15.53
N LYS A 68 9.03 -12.69 -15.15
CA LYS A 68 10.18 -13.47 -15.62
C LYS A 68 10.23 -14.91 -15.07
N ASP A 69 9.61 -15.13 -13.92
CA ASP A 69 9.64 -16.41 -13.23
C ASP A 69 8.25 -16.78 -12.72
N PRO A 70 7.80 -18.04 -12.88
CA PRO A 70 6.50 -18.49 -12.37
C PRO A 70 6.36 -18.32 -10.84
N ASP A 71 7.45 -18.40 -10.10
CA ASP A 71 7.45 -18.31 -8.63
C ASP A 71 7.64 -16.87 -8.10
N HIS A 72 7.81 -15.88 -8.99
CA HIS A 72 7.89 -14.48 -8.58
C HIS A 72 6.50 -13.90 -8.32
N TYR A 73 6.36 -13.20 -7.18
CA TYR A 73 5.17 -12.46 -6.80
C TYR A 73 5.52 -11.10 -6.20
N ILE A 74 4.54 -10.20 -6.20
CA ILE A 74 4.63 -8.87 -5.59
C ILE A 74 3.53 -8.75 -4.54
N ILE A 75 3.87 -8.36 -3.31
CA ILE A 75 2.90 -7.88 -2.34
C ILE A 75 2.84 -6.35 -2.48
N GLU A 76 1.70 -5.85 -2.93
CA GLU A 76 1.37 -4.43 -2.94
C GLU A 76 0.58 -4.09 -1.67
N ASP A 77 1.24 -3.43 -0.72
CA ASP A 77 0.61 -2.96 0.51
C ASP A 77 0.15 -1.51 0.30
N ASP A 78 -1.15 -1.33 0.14
CA ASP A 78 -1.81 -0.06 -0.11
C ASP A 78 -2.66 0.34 1.10
N TYR A 79 -2.05 1.08 2.02
CA TYR A 79 -2.65 1.33 3.33
C TYR A 79 -3.39 2.68 3.44
N ASP A 80 -3.27 3.58 2.46
CA ASP A 80 -3.83 4.94 2.57
C ASP A 80 -4.13 5.65 1.23
N SER A 81 -4.13 4.96 0.11
CA SER A 81 -4.32 5.58 -1.23
C SER A 81 -5.66 6.30 -1.38
N GLU A 82 -6.69 5.89 -0.63
CA GLU A 82 -7.98 6.57 -0.60
C GLU A 82 -7.89 7.97 0.00
N LEU A 83 -6.88 8.26 0.83
CA LEU A 83 -6.69 9.56 1.49
C LEU A 83 -5.80 10.51 0.71
N ARG A 84 -5.48 10.21 -0.55
CA ARG A 84 -4.69 11.09 -1.40
C ARG A 84 -5.30 12.48 -1.52
N LEU A 85 -4.51 13.51 -1.21
CA LEU A 85 -4.96 14.90 -1.11
C LEU A 85 -4.89 15.66 -2.43
N GLY A 86 -4.11 15.18 -3.40
CA GLY A 86 -3.93 15.87 -4.69
C GLY A 86 -3.47 14.95 -5.82
N GLY A 87 -3.41 15.50 -7.04
CA GLY A 87 -2.96 14.81 -8.24
C GLY A 87 -3.94 13.76 -8.79
N LYS A 88 -3.61 13.21 -9.97
CA LYS A 88 -4.37 12.11 -10.56
C LYS A 88 -4.04 10.79 -9.86
N PRO A 89 -5.02 9.91 -9.62
CA PRO A 89 -4.75 8.57 -9.13
C PRO A 89 -3.79 7.82 -10.06
N ILE A 90 -2.78 7.18 -9.48
CA ILE A 90 -1.93 6.25 -10.23
C ILE A 90 -2.55 4.86 -10.07
N PRO A 91 -2.76 4.11 -11.15
CA PRO A 91 -3.30 2.76 -11.07
C PRO A 91 -2.45 1.88 -10.15
N THR A 92 -3.07 1.04 -9.35
CA THR A 92 -2.33 0.07 -8.51
C THR A 92 -1.54 -0.91 -9.39
N LEU A 93 -0.52 -1.55 -8.84
CA LEU A 93 0.18 -2.65 -9.54
C LEU A 93 -0.81 -3.74 -9.91
N GLN A 94 -1.68 -4.11 -9.00
CA GLN A 94 -2.72 -5.10 -9.21
C GLN A 94 -3.64 -4.75 -10.39
N SER A 95 -4.07 -3.47 -10.51
CA SER A 95 -5.01 -3.05 -11.57
C SER A 95 -4.38 -3.04 -12.98
N ILE A 96 -3.07 -3.01 -13.10
CA ILE A 96 -2.33 -3.03 -14.38
C ILE A 96 -1.58 -4.33 -14.61
N ASP A 97 -1.66 -5.27 -13.67
CA ASP A 97 -1.05 -6.59 -13.79
C ASP A 97 -1.87 -7.47 -14.75
N VAL A 98 -1.24 -7.90 -15.83
CA VAL A 98 -1.81 -8.83 -16.81
C VAL A 98 -1.25 -10.25 -16.66
N SER A 99 -0.41 -10.47 -15.66
CA SER A 99 0.35 -11.73 -15.48
C SER A 99 -0.05 -12.48 -14.23
N ASP A 100 -1.03 -11.98 -13.49
CA ASP A 100 -1.57 -12.58 -12.25
C ASP A 100 -0.48 -12.83 -11.19
N LYS A 101 0.33 -11.79 -10.92
CA LYS A 101 1.51 -11.84 -10.04
C LYS A 101 1.42 -10.94 -8.81
N VAL A 102 0.38 -10.11 -8.70
CA VAL A 102 0.28 -9.13 -7.62
C VAL A 102 -0.73 -9.57 -6.57
N ILE A 103 -0.25 -9.71 -5.34
CA ILE A 103 -1.05 -9.86 -4.13
C ILE A 103 -1.32 -8.45 -3.62
N TYR A 104 -2.55 -7.95 -3.78
CA TYR A 104 -2.93 -6.64 -3.29
C TYR A 104 -3.47 -6.72 -1.87
N MET A 105 -3.00 -5.82 -1.00
CA MET A 105 -3.46 -5.73 0.40
C MET A 105 -3.89 -4.29 0.71
N ASN A 106 -5.01 -4.14 1.42
CA ASN A 106 -5.47 -2.86 1.91
C ASN A 106 -6.18 -2.99 3.27
N THR A 107 -6.35 -1.88 3.97
CA THR A 107 -6.93 -1.84 5.32
C THR A 107 -7.93 -0.69 5.49
N PHE A 108 -8.99 -0.92 6.22
CA PHE A 108 -9.94 0.12 6.61
C PHE A 108 -9.52 0.91 7.87
N THR A 109 -8.39 0.55 8.47
CA THR A 109 -7.89 1.19 9.70
C THR A 109 -7.64 2.69 9.53
N LYS A 110 -7.06 3.11 8.40
CA LYS A 110 -6.76 4.52 8.11
C LYS A 110 -7.98 5.29 7.63
N THR A 111 -8.84 4.63 6.89
CA THR A 111 -9.98 5.24 6.20
C THR A 111 -11.24 5.32 7.05
N LEU A 112 -11.39 4.45 8.06
CA LEU A 112 -12.55 4.46 8.96
C LEU A 112 -12.15 4.79 10.39
N SER A 113 -11.52 3.84 11.09
CA SER A 113 -11.10 4.01 12.49
C SER A 113 -10.03 2.99 12.85
N SER A 114 -9.12 3.37 13.74
CA SER A 114 -8.11 2.48 14.30
C SER A 114 -8.71 1.31 15.10
N THR A 115 -9.95 1.42 15.53
CA THR A 115 -10.69 0.36 16.22
C THR A 115 -11.29 -0.68 15.27
N ILE A 116 -11.55 -0.29 14.01
CA ILE A 116 -12.00 -1.21 12.97
C ILE A 116 -10.77 -1.95 12.44
N ARG A 117 -10.64 -3.20 12.88
CA ARG A 117 -9.48 -4.05 12.57
C ARG A 117 -9.75 -4.94 11.36
N MET A 118 -10.25 -4.35 10.27
CA MET A 118 -10.52 -5.04 9.01
C MET A 118 -9.49 -4.66 7.95
N SER A 119 -8.99 -5.67 7.28
CA SER A 119 -8.18 -5.57 6.07
C SER A 119 -8.65 -6.61 5.07
N TYR A 120 -8.27 -6.45 3.82
CA TYR A 120 -8.57 -7.43 2.77
C TYR A 120 -7.36 -7.60 1.87
N MET A 121 -7.32 -8.72 1.18
CA MET A 121 -6.35 -8.96 0.12
C MET A 121 -7.06 -9.50 -1.12
N VAL A 122 -6.51 -9.15 -2.28
CA VAL A 122 -6.89 -9.69 -3.58
C VAL A 122 -5.74 -10.57 -4.03
N LEU A 123 -6.00 -11.84 -4.14
CA LEU A 123 -5.01 -12.84 -4.56
C LEU A 123 -5.04 -13.06 -6.07
N PRO A 124 -3.91 -13.36 -6.70
CA PRO A 124 -3.86 -14.06 -7.97
C PRO A 124 -4.75 -15.31 -7.97
N GLU A 125 -5.40 -15.62 -9.07
CA GLU A 125 -6.35 -16.74 -9.15
C GLU A 125 -5.71 -18.07 -8.73
N SER A 126 -4.49 -18.31 -9.21
CA SER A 126 -3.71 -19.49 -8.85
C SER A 126 -3.42 -19.60 -7.34
N LEU A 127 -3.13 -18.48 -6.68
CA LEU A 127 -2.89 -18.43 -5.24
C LEU A 127 -4.19 -18.49 -4.43
N ALA A 128 -5.32 -17.99 -4.96
CA ALA A 128 -6.63 -18.10 -4.31
C ALA A 128 -7.03 -19.57 -4.16
N ASP A 129 -6.86 -20.37 -5.20
CA ASP A 129 -7.14 -21.81 -5.15
C ASP A 129 -6.27 -22.53 -4.10
N GLU A 130 -4.98 -22.21 -4.05
CA GLU A 130 -4.07 -22.80 -3.08
C GLU A 130 -4.37 -22.32 -1.65
N TYR A 131 -4.75 -21.06 -1.48
CA TYR A 131 -5.22 -20.52 -0.21
C TYR A 131 -6.43 -21.30 0.31
N TYR A 132 -7.45 -21.51 -0.51
CA TYR A 132 -8.62 -22.27 -0.10
C TYR A 132 -8.31 -23.74 0.23
N LYS A 133 -7.43 -24.38 -0.52
CA LYS A 133 -7.02 -25.75 -0.25
C LYS A 133 -6.29 -25.90 1.09
N ARG A 134 -5.41 -24.96 1.41
CA ARG A 134 -4.53 -25.06 2.60
C ARG A 134 -5.10 -24.39 3.85
N LEU A 135 -5.87 -23.30 3.69
CA LEU A 135 -6.24 -22.41 4.78
C LEU A 135 -7.74 -22.30 5.02
N SER A 136 -8.59 -23.06 4.29
CA SER A 136 -10.05 -23.04 4.47
C SER A 136 -10.53 -23.48 5.87
N PHE A 137 -9.68 -24.16 6.64
CA PHE A 137 -9.99 -24.54 8.01
C PHE A 137 -9.88 -23.38 9.00
N TYR A 138 -9.25 -22.26 8.65
CA TYR A 138 -9.22 -21.06 9.47
C TYR A 138 -10.54 -20.31 9.37
N SER A 139 -11.09 -19.95 10.52
CA SER A 139 -12.24 -19.03 10.57
C SER A 139 -11.77 -17.60 10.31
N CYS A 140 -12.59 -16.84 9.58
CA CYS A 140 -12.34 -15.40 9.43
C CYS A 140 -12.37 -14.72 10.80
N THR A 141 -11.35 -13.91 11.11
CA THR A 141 -11.24 -13.18 12.38
C THR A 141 -12.17 -11.97 12.45
N VAL A 142 -12.69 -11.50 11.32
CA VAL A 142 -13.66 -10.41 11.25
C VAL A 142 -15.06 -10.99 11.39
N SER A 143 -15.84 -10.48 12.35
CA SER A 143 -17.20 -10.94 12.59
C SER A 143 -18.11 -10.69 11.38
N ASN A 144 -19.07 -11.59 11.14
CA ASN A 144 -20.05 -11.41 10.06
C ASN A 144 -20.87 -10.11 10.23
N PHE A 145 -21.12 -9.68 11.47
CA PHE A 145 -21.82 -8.43 11.74
C PHE A 145 -21.02 -7.21 11.23
N GLU A 146 -19.72 -7.18 11.48
CA GLU A 146 -18.85 -6.09 11.01
C GLU A 146 -18.72 -6.11 9.49
N GLN A 147 -18.54 -7.29 8.88
CA GLN A 147 -18.49 -7.44 7.42
C GLN A 147 -19.79 -6.94 6.77
N TYR A 148 -20.95 -7.36 7.29
CA TYR A 148 -22.24 -6.93 6.77
C TYR A 148 -22.47 -5.42 6.95
N THR A 149 -22.08 -4.88 8.12
CA THR A 149 -22.19 -3.44 8.39
C THR A 149 -21.34 -2.63 7.42
N LEU A 150 -20.09 -3.07 7.18
CA LEU A 150 -19.19 -2.42 6.22
C LEU A 150 -19.75 -2.50 4.79
N SER A 151 -20.26 -3.67 4.37
CA SER A 151 -20.88 -3.84 3.06
C SER A 151 -22.01 -2.82 2.86
N ARG A 152 -22.94 -2.72 3.81
CA ARG A 152 -24.03 -1.73 3.77
C ARG A 152 -23.54 -0.29 3.78
N PHE A 153 -22.48 0.00 4.52
CA PHE A 153 -21.88 1.32 4.57
C PHE A 153 -21.30 1.74 3.21
N ILE A 154 -20.68 0.80 2.50
CA ILE A 154 -20.15 0.99 1.14
C ILE A 154 -21.30 1.11 0.12
N GLU A 155 -22.21 0.14 0.07
CA GLU A 155 -23.31 0.07 -0.89
C GLU A 155 -24.21 1.31 -0.86
N ASN A 156 -24.45 1.88 0.33
CA ASN A 156 -25.25 3.10 0.48
C ASN A 156 -24.46 4.40 0.19
N GLY A 157 -23.20 4.30 -0.27
CA GLY A 157 -22.34 5.44 -0.58
C GLY A 157 -21.89 6.25 0.65
N HIS A 158 -22.06 5.70 1.86
CA HIS A 158 -21.61 6.38 3.09
C HIS A 158 -20.10 6.40 3.18
N PHE A 159 -19.42 5.34 2.75
CA PHE A 159 -17.96 5.24 2.73
C PHE A 159 -17.36 6.34 1.84
N GLU A 160 -17.83 6.49 0.61
CA GLU A 160 -17.33 7.50 -0.31
C GLU A 160 -17.52 8.92 0.24
N ARG A 161 -18.71 9.23 0.79
CA ARG A 161 -18.97 10.52 1.44
C ARG A 161 -18.05 10.77 2.64
N HIS A 162 -17.74 9.71 3.40
CA HIS A 162 -16.81 9.78 4.52
C HIS A 162 -15.37 10.07 4.05
N ILE A 163 -14.87 9.35 3.05
CA ILE A 163 -13.54 9.57 2.46
C ILE A 163 -13.42 11.01 1.94
N ASN A 164 -14.41 11.51 1.22
CA ASN A 164 -14.38 12.89 0.72
C ASN A 164 -14.32 13.93 1.85
N ARG A 165 -15.02 13.70 2.98
CA ARG A 165 -14.90 14.55 4.16
C ARG A 165 -13.51 14.48 4.80
N LEU A 166 -12.94 13.29 4.91
CA LEU A 166 -11.59 13.08 5.44
C LEU A 166 -10.54 13.77 4.57
N ARG A 167 -10.59 13.61 3.26
CA ARG A 167 -9.69 14.30 2.33
C ARG A 167 -9.71 15.82 2.53
N ASN A 168 -10.90 16.40 2.59
CA ASN A 168 -11.06 17.84 2.81
C ASN A 168 -10.52 18.28 4.19
N TYR A 169 -10.74 17.46 5.23
CA TYR A 169 -10.21 17.73 6.56
C TYR A 169 -8.68 17.69 6.58
N TYR A 170 -8.07 16.66 6.02
CA TYR A 170 -6.62 16.51 5.97
C TYR A 170 -5.97 17.58 5.09
N LEU A 171 -6.58 17.93 3.96
CA LEU A 171 -6.09 19.02 3.10
C LEU A 171 -6.04 20.36 3.86
N LYS A 172 -7.06 20.68 4.64
CA LYS A 172 -7.06 21.88 5.48
C LYS A 172 -5.96 21.84 6.55
N LYS A 173 -5.76 20.68 7.18
CA LYS A 173 -4.71 20.50 8.19
C LYS A 173 -3.32 20.62 7.56
N GLN A 174 -3.09 19.99 6.43
CA GLN A 174 -1.85 20.08 5.68
C GLN A 174 -1.52 21.54 5.34
N ASN A 175 -2.48 22.28 4.74
CA ASN A 175 -2.28 23.69 4.41
C ASN A 175 -1.95 24.53 5.65
N THR A 176 -2.60 24.25 6.80
CA THR A 176 -2.27 24.95 8.07
C THR A 176 -0.82 24.69 8.50
N ILE A 177 -0.38 23.43 8.41
CA ILE A 177 0.99 23.04 8.77
C ILE A 177 2.01 23.67 7.80
N LEU A 178 1.76 23.58 6.50
CA LEU A 178 2.63 24.16 5.47
C LEU A 178 2.78 25.68 5.66
N ASN A 179 1.68 26.40 5.87
CA ASN A 179 1.71 27.83 6.14
C ASN A 179 2.50 28.16 7.43
N ALA A 180 2.33 27.36 8.48
CA ALA A 180 3.08 27.55 9.72
C ALA A 180 4.59 27.38 9.52
N PHE A 181 5.02 26.41 8.72
CA PHE A 181 6.44 26.24 8.37
C PHE A 181 6.96 27.39 7.51
N GLN A 182 6.22 27.79 6.47
CA GLN A 182 6.61 28.89 5.58
C GLN A 182 6.75 30.23 6.29
N THR A 183 5.94 30.48 7.33
CA THR A 183 5.97 31.71 8.12
C THR A 183 6.90 31.66 9.33
N SER A 184 7.48 30.50 9.62
CA SER A 184 8.38 30.30 10.76
C SER A 184 9.85 30.62 10.44
N SER A 185 10.68 30.75 11.48
CA SER A 185 12.15 30.85 11.36
C SER A 185 12.80 29.58 10.80
N LEU A 186 12.02 28.51 10.62
CA LEU A 186 12.48 27.22 10.09
C LEU A 186 12.36 27.12 8.57
N ASN A 187 11.72 28.08 7.90
CA ASN A 187 11.46 28.05 6.45
C ASN A 187 12.72 27.74 5.63
N ASN A 188 13.87 28.34 5.99
CA ASN A 188 15.15 28.13 5.29
C ASN A 188 15.94 26.89 5.77
N LYS A 189 15.37 26.08 6.69
CA LYS A 189 16.02 24.91 7.29
C LYS A 189 15.28 23.61 7.01
N ILE A 190 14.11 23.70 6.37
CA ILE A 190 13.24 22.56 6.09
C ILE A 190 12.98 22.51 4.60
N GLU A 191 13.12 21.33 4.03
CA GLU A 191 12.69 21.02 2.67
C GLU A 191 11.49 20.08 2.73
N ILE A 192 10.43 20.40 1.99
CA ILE A 192 9.16 19.67 2.00
C ILE A 192 9.04 18.88 0.70
N TYR A 193 8.83 17.59 0.82
CA TYR A 193 8.68 16.67 -0.31
C TYR A 193 7.29 16.04 -0.32
N ASN A 194 6.80 15.70 -1.53
CA ASN A 194 5.58 14.89 -1.72
C ASN A 194 4.31 15.47 -1.06
N GLU A 195 4.06 16.77 -1.25
CA GLU A 195 2.90 17.47 -0.66
C GLU A 195 1.53 16.94 -1.12
N THR A 196 1.47 16.03 -2.07
CA THR A 196 0.21 15.49 -2.61
C THR A 196 -0.31 14.27 -1.87
N THR A 197 0.47 13.76 -0.92
CA THR A 197 0.09 12.62 -0.07
C THR A 197 -0.21 13.07 1.35
N GLY A 198 -1.18 12.46 1.99
CA GLY A 198 -1.60 12.79 3.36
C GLY A 198 -0.73 12.18 4.44
#